data_7caff886593396608f48485faab46eb2
#
_entry.id   7caff886593396608f48485faab46eb2
#
_cell.length_a   1.000
_cell.length_b   1.000
_cell.length_c   1.000
_cell.angle_alpha   90.00
_cell.angle_beta   90.00
_cell.angle_gamma   90.00
#
_symmetry.space_group_name_H-M   'P 1'
#
loop_
_entity.id
_entity.type
_entity.pdbx_description
1 polymer ?
#
loop_
_entity_poly.entity_id
_entity_poly.type
_entity_poly.pdbx_seq_one_letter_code
_entity_poly.pdbx_strand_id
1 'polypeptide(L)'
;MMDDDYDITLDDEDIASLNTAELDHNLTNLLGELDCKESNEAQFRILPAMAMAAENKVDNLCVIHCEGIALRRFGFDVTDEELLAESRKEGWLQQAGTALHNIGRLAGSHGLGVSHRYECSIEDIQESLSVGHIVLAAVDSNELIGNYAEEKQKDIIDGETPNHVVIVESINKDTATITDSATPQKHDVYPLSQFLDAWDDSSRYLIIISDGEEYEPHPIDLSDVEISDDLIELREAIAENAHEVWAYNRKQEGWTYGPVRDDAKKLHPDMIAYNKLPESEKLYDREMAMNTIKLLKKLGWKLTKE
;
A
#
# COMPACT_ATOMS: atom_id res chain seq x y z
N MET A 1 40.07 -17.88 -20.06
CA MET A 1 39.47 -19.22 -20.17
C MET A 1 39.71 -19.90 -18.84
N MET A 2 38.81 -19.69 -17.91
CA MET A 2 38.52 -20.49 -16.72
C MET A 2 37.25 -19.88 -16.15
N ASP A 3 36.13 -20.58 -16.37
CA ASP A 3 34.85 -20.36 -15.73
C ASP A 3 35.01 -20.83 -14.28
N ASP A 4 34.84 -19.95 -13.33
CA ASP A 4 34.62 -20.30 -11.92
C ASP A 4 33.13 -20.10 -11.61
N ASP A 5 32.36 -21.17 -11.85
CA ASP A 5 31.03 -21.35 -11.29
C ASP A 5 31.16 -21.50 -9.77
N TYR A 6 30.79 -20.45 -9.02
CA TYR A 6 30.59 -20.58 -7.58
C TYR A 6 29.18 -21.13 -7.32
N ASP A 7 29.10 -22.45 -7.20
CA ASP A 7 27.94 -23.13 -6.67
C ASP A 7 27.98 -23.08 -5.13
N ILE A 8 27.18 -22.19 -4.53
CA ILE A 8 27.03 -22.12 -3.08
C ILE A 8 25.91 -23.07 -2.69
N THR A 9 26.25 -24.31 -2.40
CA THR A 9 25.35 -25.26 -1.72
C THR A 9 25.51 -25.10 -0.21
N LEU A 10 24.50 -24.54 0.45
CA LEU A 10 24.40 -24.57 1.92
C LEU A 10 23.89 -25.96 2.32
N ASP A 11 24.51 -26.59 3.31
CA ASP A 11 24.05 -27.88 3.85
C ASP A 11 22.99 -27.69 4.94
N ASP A 12 22.26 -28.77 5.23
CA ASP A 12 21.11 -28.75 6.16
C ASP A 12 21.52 -28.43 7.61
N GLU A 13 22.80 -28.53 7.98
CA GLU A 13 23.32 -28.18 9.32
C GLU A 13 23.56 -26.67 9.44
N ASP A 14 23.92 -25.99 8.35
CA ASP A 14 24.09 -24.53 8.34
C ASP A 14 22.77 -23.78 8.49
N ILE A 15 21.68 -24.34 7.92
CA ILE A 15 20.34 -23.75 8.01
C ILE A 15 19.74 -23.84 9.42
N ALA A 16 20.05 -24.91 10.17
CA ALA A 16 19.50 -25.14 11.50
C ALA A 16 20.13 -24.28 12.60
N SER A 17 21.26 -23.63 12.33
CA SER A 17 22.00 -22.84 13.31
C SER A 17 21.76 -21.32 13.23
N LEU A 18 21.04 -20.85 12.23
CA LEU A 18 20.79 -19.42 12.02
C LEU A 18 19.66 -18.91 12.90
N ASN A 19 20.02 -18.03 13.85
CA ASN A 19 19.07 -17.24 14.63
C ASN A 19 18.36 -16.23 13.70
N THR A 20 17.05 -16.07 13.83
CA THR A 20 16.21 -15.19 13.00
C THR A 20 16.72 -13.75 12.93
N ALA A 21 17.38 -13.25 13.98
CA ALA A 21 17.98 -11.91 14.02
C ALA A 21 19.27 -11.81 13.17
N GLU A 22 20.03 -12.91 13.01
CA GLU A 22 21.19 -12.97 12.13
C GLU A 22 20.80 -13.13 10.67
N LEU A 23 19.69 -13.82 10.39
CA LEU A 23 19.11 -13.93 9.05
C LEU A 23 18.68 -12.57 8.52
N ASP A 24 18.00 -11.76 9.32
CA ASP A 24 17.59 -10.40 8.94
C ASP A 24 18.79 -9.48 8.69
N HIS A 25 19.85 -9.59 9.51
CA HIS A 25 21.05 -8.79 9.35
C HIS A 25 21.85 -9.20 8.10
N ASN A 26 21.94 -10.49 7.83
CA ASN A 26 22.65 -11.02 6.65
C ASN A 26 21.85 -10.76 5.35
N LEU A 27 20.53 -10.84 5.38
CA LEU A 27 19.69 -10.48 4.24
C LEU A 27 19.81 -9.00 3.88
N THR A 28 19.87 -8.13 4.90
CA THR A 28 20.07 -6.69 4.71
C THR A 28 21.44 -6.37 4.13
N ASN A 29 22.48 -7.08 4.55
CA ASN A 29 23.83 -6.93 4.00
C ASN A 29 23.95 -7.50 2.57
N LEU A 30 23.32 -8.65 2.28
CA LEU A 30 23.30 -9.24 0.93
C LEU A 30 22.56 -8.35 -0.08
N LEU A 31 21.44 -7.73 0.34
CA LEU A 31 20.69 -6.78 -0.48
C LEU A 31 21.44 -5.46 -0.68
N GLY A 32 22.36 -5.10 0.25
CA GLY A 32 23.24 -3.93 0.11
C GLY A 32 24.46 -4.16 -0.78
N GLU A 33 24.88 -5.42 -1.00
CA GLU A 33 26.04 -5.78 -1.85
C GLU A 33 25.66 -6.14 -3.29
N LEU A 34 24.39 -6.29 -3.62
CA LEU A 34 23.91 -6.40 -4.99
C LEU A 34 24.01 -5.02 -5.67
N ASP A 35 25.23 -4.68 -6.07
CA ASP A 35 25.52 -3.55 -6.93
C ASP A 35 24.87 -3.82 -8.29
N CYS A 36 23.73 -3.16 -8.55
CA CYS A 36 22.99 -3.27 -9.80
C CYS A 36 23.78 -2.68 -10.94
N LYS A 37 24.72 -3.46 -11.49
CA LYS A 37 25.26 -3.22 -12.81
C LYS A 37 24.39 -3.93 -13.83
N GLU A 38 23.65 -3.07 -14.53
CA GLU A 38 23.10 -3.32 -15.86
C GLU A 38 22.12 -4.51 -16.01
N SER A 39 20.85 -4.25 -15.80
CA SER A 39 19.80 -4.73 -16.70
C SER A 39 18.61 -3.79 -16.66
N ASN A 40 18.11 -3.40 -17.82
CA ASN A 40 16.84 -2.73 -18.06
C ASN A 40 15.69 -3.69 -17.73
N GLU A 41 15.46 -3.99 -16.46
CA GLU A 41 14.43 -4.92 -16.03
C GLU A 41 13.67 -4.35 -14.85
N ALA A 42 12.38 -4.51 -14.96
CA ALA A 42 11.31 -4.06 -14.11
C ALA A 42 11.78 -3.96 -12.64
N GLN A 43 12.16 -2.76 -12.24
CA GLN A 43 12.31 -2.45 -10.84
C GLN A 43 10.99 -2.84 -10.18
N PHE A 44 11.05 -3.76 -9.24
CA PHE A 44 10.03 -3.91 -8.24
C PHE A 44 9.84 -2.53 -7.61
N ARG A 45 8.89 -1.78 -8.11
CA ARG A 45 8.35 -0.65 -7.35
C ARG A 45 7.49 -1.26 -6.24
N ILE A 46 8.15 -1.79 -5.20
CA ILE A 46 7.58 -1.61 -3.88
C ILE A 46 7.40 -0.10 -3.84
N LEU A 47 6.15 0.38 -3.69
CA LEU A 47 5.94 1.80 -3.37
C LEU A 47 6.97 2.10 -2.29
N PRO A 48 8.01 2.89 -2.55
CA PRO A 48 9.09 3.00 -1.61
C PRO A 48 8.45 3.45 -0.32
N ALA A 49 8.69 2.70 0.75
CA ALA A 49 8.52 3.24 2.08
C ALA A 49 9.24 4.57 1.98
N MET A 50 8.51 5.70 2.02
CA MET A 50 8.94 7.03 1.62
C MET A 50 10.40 7.24 1.96
N ALA A 51 11.29 6.95 1.01
CA ALA A 51 12.73 7.06 1.18
C ALA A 51 13.06 8.54 0.99
N MET A 52 12.85 9.31 2.03
CA MET A 52 13.25 10.68 2.11
C MET A 52 14.77 10.74 2.11
N ALA A 53 15.33 11.31 1.08
CA ALA A 53 16.75 11.62 1.02
C ALA A 53 17.15 12.48 2.24
N ALA A 54 18.25 12.09 2.87
CA ALA A 54 18.75 12.60 4.14
C ALA A 54 19.23 14.08 4.13
N GLU A 55 18.87 14.91 3.16
CA GLU A 55 19.44 16.26 2.99
C GLU A 55 18.49 17.43 3.19
N ASN A 56 17.19 17.23 3.19
CA ASN A 56 16.25 18.25 3.64
C ASN A 56 15.57 17.76 4.93
N LYS A 57 15.58 18.59 5.96
CA LYS A 57 14.85 18.40 7.22
C LYS A 57 13.32 18.48 6.96
N VAL A 58 12.79 17.58 6.15
CA VAL A 58 11.37 17.34 6.12
C VAL A 58 11.07 16.44 7.31
N ASP A 59 10.19 16.93 8.16
CA ASP A 59 9.76 16.23 9.34
C ASP A 59 9.06 14.93 8.89
N ASN A 60 9.68 13.77 9.12
CA ASN A 60 9.12 12.45 8.77
C ASN A 60 7.80 12.15 9.53
N LEU A 61 7.24 13.14 10.19
CA LEU A 61 6.03 13.07 11.01
C LEU A 61 4.78 13.58 10.31
N CYS A 62 4.82 13.88 9.01
CA CYS A 62 3.67 14.43 8.28
C CYS A 62 2.38 13.62 8.50
N VAL A 63 2.45 12.29 8.50
CA VAL A 63 1.32 11.41 8.77
C VAL A 63 0.81 11.56 10.20
N ILE A 64 1.71 11.57 11.20
CA ILE A 64 1.35 11.74 12.61
C ILE A 64 0.61 13.07 12.82
N HIS A 65 1.11 14.14 12.23
CA HIS A 65 0.47 15.46 12.33
C HIS A 65 -0.88 15.50 11.61
N CYS A 66 -0.99 14.94 10.39
CA CYS A 66 -2.26 14.89 9.66
C CYS A 66 -3.32 14.07 10.39
N GLU A 67 -2.97 12.88 10.88
CA GLU A 67 -3.89 12.05 11.65
C GLU A 67 -4.21 12.69 13.01
N GLY A 68 -3.26 13.36 13.66
CA GLY A 68 -3.50 14.15 14.87
C GLY A 68 -4.48 15.30 14.65
N ILE A 69 -4.37 16.02 13.52
CA ILE A 69 -5.36 17.02 13.13
C ILE A 69 -6.73 16.38 12.92
N ALA A 70 -6.79 15.25 12.23
CA ALA A 70 -8.04 14.52 11.99
C ALA A 70 -8.69 14.09 13.31
N LEU A 71 -7.95 13.45 14.20
CA LEU A 71 -8.44 13.02 15.52
C LEU A 71 -9.00 14.20 16.33
N ARG A 72 -8.28 15.31 16.40
CA ARG A 72 -8.74 16.52 17.12
C ARG A 72 -9.97 17.14 16.47
N ARG A 73 -10.13 17.11 15.15
CA ARG A 73 -11.35 17.54 14.45
C ARG A 73 -12.56 16.67 14.79
N PHE A 74 -12.35 15.37 15.03
CA PHE A 74 -13.40 14.45 15.54
C PHE A 74 -13.58 14.49 17.06
N GLY A 75 -12.88 15.43 17.76
CA GLY A 75 -13.10 15.69 19.18
C GLY A 75 -12.24 14.86 20.14
N PHE A 76 -11.24 14.15 19.65
CA PHE A 76 -10.28 13.44 20.51
C PHE A 76 -9.28 14.42 21.13
N ASP A 77 -9.04 14.28 22.42
CA ASP A 77 -8.03 15.06 23.17
C ASP A 77 -6.71 14.27 23.12
N VAL A 78 -5.94 14.48 22.07
CA VAL A 78 -4.66 13.79 21.82
C VAL A 78 -3.57 14.79 21.47
N THR A 79 -2.36 14.52 21.94
CA THR A 79 -1.14 15.26 21.61
C THR A 79 -0.32 14.56 20.55
N ASP A 80 0.47 15.29 19.78
CA ASP A 80 1.36 14.71 18.78
C ASP A 80 2.43 13.81 19.42
N GLU A 81 2.86 14.09 20.68
CA GLU A 81 3.79 13.26 21.43
C GLU A 81 3.19 11.88 21.78
N GLU A 82 1.91 11.84 22.16
CA GLU A 82 1.21 10.58 22.45
C GLU A 82 1.06 9.75 21.19
N LEU A 83 0.63 10.36 20.08
CA LEU A 83 0.48 9.70 18.79
C LEU A 83 1.81 9.20 18.23
N LEU A 84 2.88 9.97 18.41
CA LEU A 84 4.24 9.58 18.03
C LEU A 84 4.72 8.36 18.83
N ALA A 85 4.48 8.36 20.14
CA ALA A 85 4.84 7.25 21.02
C ALA A 85 4.07 5.97 20.65
N GLU A 86 2.77 6.09 20.37
CA GLU A 86 1.92 5.00 19.92
C GLU A 86 2.40 4.43 18.59
N SER A 87 2.59 5.29 17.59
CA SER A 87 3.00 4.88 16.25
C SER A 87 4.36 4.18 16.21
N ARG A 88 5.31 4.61 17.08
CA ARG A 88 6.60 3.93 17.24
C ARG A 88 6.47 2.57 17.92
N LYS A 89 5.65 2.49 18.96
CA LYS A 89 5.41 1.25 19.71
C LYS A 89 4.79 0.17 18.81
N GLU A 90 3.83 0.55 17.98
CA GLU A 90 3.13 -0.36 17.07
C GLU A 90 3.91 -0.61 15.76
N GLY A 91 5.06 0.06 15.56
CA GLY A 91 5.92 -0.11 14.37
C GLY A 91 5.37 0.53 13.08
N TRP A 92 4.37 1.41 13.18
CA TRP A 92 3.80 2.10 12.01
C TRP A 92 4.71 3.20 11.49
N LEU A 93 5.40 3.91 12.39
CA LEU A 93 6.42 4.90 12.05
C LEU A 93 7.81 4.24 12.08
N GLN A 94 8.51 4.29 10.96
CA GLN A 94 9.86 3.82 10.77
C GLN A 94 10.85 5.00 10.61
N GLN A 95 12.14 4.71 10.47
CA GLN A 95 13.17 5.74 10.29
C GLN A 95 12.94 6.60 9.02
N ALA A 96 12.43 5.98 7.96
CA ALA A 96 12.13 6.66 6.70
C ALA A 96 10.76 7.36 6.66
N GLY A 97 9.95 7.26 7.72
CA GLY A 97 8.59 7.78 7.78
C GLY A 97 7.54 6.68 7.92
N THR A 98 6.30 7.00 7.62
CA THR A 98 5.17 6.08 7.67
C THR A 98 4.87 5.53 6.28
N ALA A 99 4.87 4.21 6.12
CA ALA A 99 4.51 3.57 4.86
C ALA A 99 3.04 3.85 4.49
N LEU A 100 2.73 3.97 3.19
CA LEU A 100 1.38 4.31 2.72
C LEU A 100 0.26 3.45 3.34
N HIS A 101 0.47 2.14 3.47
CA HIS A 101 -0.51 1.22 4.05
C HIS A 101 -0.69 1.36 5.57
N ASN A 102 0.18 2.12 6.25
CA ASN A 102 0.07 2.42 7.67
C ASN A 102 -0.59 3.79 7.94
N ILE A 103 -0.81 4.62 6.92
CA ILE A 103 -1.54 5.88 7.06
C ILE A 103 -2.98 5.55 7.49
N GLY A 104 -3.50 6.26 8.47
CA GLY A 104 -4.83 6.00 9.05
C GLY A 104 -4.83 5.02 10.22
N ARG A 105 -3.69 4.36 10.54
CA ARG A 105 -3.63 3.42 11.67
C ARG A 105 -3.88 4.07 13.01
N LEU A 106 -3.40 5.29 13.24
CA LEU A 106 -3.69 6.06 14.45
C LEU A 106 -5.18 6.42 14.54
N ALA A 107 -5.76 6.92 13.47
CA ALA A 107 -7.19 7.20 13.43
C ALA A 107 -8.03 5.94 13.72
N GLY A 108 -7.68 4.82 13.10
CA GLY A 108 -8.35 3.53 13.33
C GLY A 108 -8.18 2.98 14.74
N SER A 109 -7.00 3.11 15.38
CA SER A 109 -6.78 2.67 16.78
C SER A 109 -7.62 3.46 17.78
N HIS A 110 -7.98 4.70 17.45
CA HIS A 110 -8.88 5.54 18.22
C HIS A 110 -10.36 5.36 17.88
N GLY A 111 -10.70 4.39 17.01
CA GLY A 111 -12.09 3.99 16.71
C GLY A 111 -12.75 4.75 15.57
N LEU A 112 -11.99 5.55 14.80
CA LEU A 112 -12.48 6.17 13.59
C LEU A 112 -12.53 5.16 12.43
N GLY A 113 -13.44 5.36 11.50
CA GLY A 113 -13.49 4.66 10.23
C GLY A 113 -12.33 5.12 9.33
N VAL A 114 -11.64 4.18 8.67
CA VAL A 114 -10.54 4.48 7.75
C VAL A 114 -10.72 3.68 6.47
N SER A 115 -10.73 4.37 5.34
CA SER A 115 -10.82 3.77 4.01
C SER A 115 -9.63 4.19 3.17
N HIS A 116 -8.99 3.21 2.52
CA HIS A 116 -7.87 3.42 1.61
C HIS A 116 -8.37 3.23 0.17
N ARG A 117 -8.16 4.23 -0.70
CA ARG A 117 -8.64 4.20 -2.08
C ARG A 117 -7.53 4.60 -3.04
N TYR A 118 -7.47 3.92 -4.19
CA TYR A 118 -6.56 4.22 -5.30
C TYR A 118 -7.35 4.65 -6.52
N GLU A 119 -6.68 5.26 -7.49
CA GLU A 119 -7.29 5.72 -8.75
C GLU A 119 -8.49 6.64 -8.53
N CYS A 120 -8.44 7.44 -7.47
CA CYS A 120 -9.54 8.32 -7.10
C CYS A 120 -9.69 9.49 -8.06
N SER A 121 -10.91 9.98 -8.15
CA SER A 121 -11.28 11.17 -8.90
C SER A 121 -11.44 12.41 -8.00
N ILE A 122 -11.62 13.58 -8.63
CA ILE A 122 -11.97 14.81 -7.90
C ILE A 122 -13.34 14.65 -7.21
N GLU A 123 -14.24 13.94 -7.86
CA GLU A 123 -15.60 13.65 -7.37
C GLU A 123 -15.55 12.83 -6.08
N ASP A 124 -14.64 11.85 -5.95
CA ASP A 124 -14.45 11.07 -4.71
C ASP A 124 -14.03 11.96 -3.55
N ILE A 125 -13.15 12.94 -3.79
CA ILE A 125 -12.76 13.94 -2.80
C ILE A 125 -13.96 14.78 -2.40
N GLN A 126 -14.69 15.33 -3.39
CA GLN A 126 -15.84 16.20 -3.15
C GLN A 126 -16.95 15.49 -2.38
N GLU A 127 -17.25 14.24 -2.74
CA GLU A 127 -18.25 13.42 -2.06
C GLU A 127 -17.85 13.19 -0.60
N SER A 128 -16.63 12.75 -0.35
CA SER A 128 -16.11 12.53 1.01
C SER A 128 -16.16 13.79 1.87
N LEU A 129 -15.72 14.92 1.33
CA LEU A 129 -15.77 16.21 2.03
C LEU A 129 -17.23 16.67 2.30
N SER A 130 -18.15 16.38 1.38
CA SER A 130 -19.56 16.81 1.50
C SER A 130 -20.29 16.17 2.67
N VAL A 131 -19.88 14.97 3.08
CA VAL A 131 -20.42 14.22 4.22
C VAL A 131 -19.62 14.42 5.51
N GLY A 132 -18.62 15.30 5.49
CA GLY A 132 -17.85 15.68 6.69
C GLY A 132 -16.66 14.76 6.99
N HIS A 133 -16.28 13.88 6.05
CA HIS A 133 -15.06 13.08 6.19
C HIS A 133 -13.82 13.96 6.05
N ILE A 134 -12.71 13.51 6.62
CA ILE A 134 -11.39 14.11 6.42
C ILE A 134 -10.66 13.30 5.36
N VAL A 135 -10.16 14.01 4.35
CA VAL A 135 -9.49 13.40 3.20
C VAL A 135 -8.01 13.70 3.28
N LEU A 136 -7.19 12.67 3.39
CA LEU A 136 -5.74 12.75 3.27
C LEU A 136 -5.34 12.32 1.86
N ALA A 137 -4.47 13.10 1.21
CA ALA A 137 -3.89 12.76 -0.09
C ALA A 137 -2.38 12.52 0.06
N ALA A 138 -1.88 11.44 -0.52
CA ALA A 138 -0.46 11.20 -0.64
C ALA A 138 0.03 11.89 -1.93
N VAL A 139 1.04 12.75 -1.83
CA VAL A 139 1.48 13.64 -2.90
C VAL A 139 3.00 13.71 -2.98
N ASP A 140 3.55 14.14 -4.11
CA ASP A 140 4.91 14.69 -4.14
C ASP A 140 4.89 16.15 -3.69
N SER A 141 5.49 16.42 -2.53
CA SER A 141 5.58 17.78 -1.97
C SER A 141 6.46 18.70 -2.81
N ASN A 142 7.43 18.19 -3.55
CA ASN A 142 8.32 19.01 -4.35
C ASN A 142 7.57 19.66 -5.51
N GLU A 143 6.56 19.00 -6.06
CA GLU A 143 5.68 19.56 -7.07
C GLU A 143 4.75 20.66 -6.52
N LEU A 144 4.39 20.57 -5.24
CA LEU A 144 3.57 21.60 -4.58
C LEU A 144 4.40 22.80 -4.14
N ILE A 145 5.55 22.58 -3.49
CA ILE A 145 6.29 23.61 -2.75
C ILE A 145 7.56 24.03 -3.49
N GLY A 146 8.13 23.14 -4.31
CA GLY A 146 9.40 23.32 -5.00
C GLY A 146 9.31 24.03 -6.35
N ASN A 147 10.28 23.75 -7.22
CA ASN A 147 10.27 24.19 -8.60
C ASN A 147 9.54 23.16 -9.46
N TYR A 148 8.25 23.31 -9.58
CA TYR A 148 7.35 22.43 -10.31
C TYR A 148 7.87 21.99 -11.70
N ALA A 149 8.45 22.94 -12.46
CA ALA A 149 8.96 22.62 -13.80
C ALA A 149 10.23 21.75 -13.79
N GLU A 150 11.03 21.85 -12.73
CA GLU A 150 12.24 21.05 -12.54
C GLU A 150 11.89 19.65 -12.04
N GLU A 151 10.95 19.56 -11.12
CA GLU A 151 10.50 18.30 -10.54
C GLU A 151 9.84 17.41 -11.59
N LYS A 152 8.96 17.96 -12.39
CA LYS A 152 8.34 17.24 -13.50
C LYS A 152 9.35 16.66 -14.52
N GLN A 153 10.55 17.24 -14.64
CA GLN A 153 11.62 16.66 -15.45
C GLN A 153 12.33 15.48 -14.75
N LYS A 154 12.40 15.52 -13.42
CA LYS A 154 12.97 14.40 -12.64
C LYS A 154 12.07 13.18 -12.69
N ASP A 155 10.76 13.33 -12.59
CA ASP A 155 9.79 12.24 -12.65
C ASP A 155 9.90 11.43 -13.94
N ILE A 156 10.18 12.10 -15.06
CA ILE A 156 10.44 11.43 -16.34
C ILE A 156 11.67 10.51 -16.27
N ILE A 157 12.66 10.85 -15.45
CA ILE A 157 13.95 10.15 -15.36
C ILE A 157 13.92 9.12 -14.23
N ASP A 158 13.50 9.52 -13.04
CA ASP A 158 13.61 8.76 -11.80
C ASP A 158 12.30 8.03 -11.44
N GLY A 159 11.20 8.41 -12.08
CA GLY A 159 9.83 7.92 -11.84
C GLY A 159 9.13 8.63 -10.68
N GLU A 160 7.84 8.61 -10.76
CA GLU A 160 6.89 9.26 -9.86
C GLU A 160 6.85 8.56 -8.50
N THR A 161 7.03 9.30 -7.40
CA THR A 161 6.97 8.73 -6.04
C THR A 161 6.43 9.74 -5.04
N PRO A 162 5.32 9.44 -4.34
CA PRO A 162 4.81 10.30 -3.29
C PRO A 162 5.78 10.32 -2.11
N ASN A 163 6.00 11.49 -1.54
CA ASN A 163 6.92 11.71 -0.43
C ASN A 163 6.26 12.42 0.76
N HIS A 164 5.00 12.82 0.65
CA HIS A 164 4.31 13.62 1.65
C HIS A 164 2.81 13.29 1.73
N VAL A 165 2.18 13.71 2.83
CA VAL A 165 0.73 13.60 3.04
C VAL A 165 0.16 14.94 3.45
N VAL A 166 -0.93 15.32 2.82
CA VAL A 166 -1.65 16.57 3.10
C VAL A 166 -3.13 16.29 3.37
N ILE A 167 -3.80 17.22 4.09
CA ILE A 167 -5.25 17.19 4.26
C ILE A 167 -5.87 18.04 3.14
N VAL A 168 -6.78 17.47 2.37
CA VAL A 168 -7.56 18.22 1.37
C VAL A 168 -8.75 18.87 2.06
N GLU A 169 -8.80 20.21 2.06
CA GLU A 169 -9.89 20.98 2.68
C GLU A 169 -11.04 21.27 1.72
N SER A 170 -10.69 21.55 0.47
CA SER A 170 -11.67 21.75 -0.61
C SER A 170 -11.01 21.57 -1.97
N ILE A 171 -11.79 21.15 -2.94
CA ILE A 171 -11.36 21.02 -4.33
C ILE A 171 -12.47 21.46 -5.28
N ASN A 172 -12.11 22.17 -6.32
CA ASN A 172 -13.03 22.60 -7.38
C ASN A 172 -12.32 22.51 -8.74
N LYS A 173 -12.99 22.96 -9.81
CA LYS A 173 -12.49 22.89 -11.18
C LYS A 173 -11.20 23.71 -11.45
N ASP A 174 -10.83 24.64 -10.58
CA ASP A 174 -9.70 25.55 -10.80
C ASP A 174 -8.60 25.38 -9.75
N THR A 175 -8.97 24.98 -8.52
CA THR A 175 -8.06 24.95 -7.38
C THR A 175 -8.31 23.80 -6.42
N ALA A 176 -7.25 23.38 -5.71
CA ALA A 176 -7.30 22.57 -4.50
C ALA A 176 -6.78 23.40 -3.33
N THR A 177 -7.49 23.35 -2.20
CA THR A 177 -7.04 23.96 -0.93
C THR A 177 -6.62 22.82 -0.01
N ILE A 178 -5.42 22.90 0.52
CA ILE A 178 -4.86 21.88 1.40
C ILE A 178 -4.39 22.49 2.72
N THR A 179 -4.32 21.65 3.75
CA THR A 179 -3.60 21.91 4.99
C THR A 179 -2.37 21.02 5.02
N ASP A 180 -1.20 21.65 5.02
CA ASP A 180 0.06 20.95 5.23
C ASP A 180 0.31 20.79 6.74
N SER A 181 0.79 19.63 7.15
CA SER A 181 1.13 19.32 8.53
C SER A 181 2.20 20.25 9.13
N ALA A 182 3.13 20.73 8.29
CA ALA A 182 4.17 21.69 8.71
C ALA A 182 3.61 23.09 9.01
N THR A 183 2.45 23.44 8.45
CA THR A 183 1.78 24.75 8.63
C THR A 183 0.27 24.57 8.86
N PRO A 184 -0.16 23.90 9.94
CA PRO A 184 -1.56 23.47 10.10
C PRO A 184 -2.58 24.61 10.25
N GLN A 185 -2.11 25.85 10.49
CA GLN A 185 -2.95 27.05 10.56
C GLN A 185 -3.09 27.76 9.20
N LYS A 186 -2.36 27.29 8.19
CA LYS A 186 -2.33 27.87 6.85
C LYS A 186 -3.04 26.94 5.88
N HIS A 187 -3.99 27.47 5.16
CA HIS A 187 -4.65 26.76 4.08
C HIS A 187 -4.03 27.23 2.77
N ASP A 188 -3.17 26.39 2.19
CA ASP A 188 -2.50 26.70 0.94
C ASP A 188 -3.42 26.36 -0.25
N VAL A 189 -3.49 27.26 -1.22
CA VAL A 189 -4.31 27.13 -2.41
C VAL A 189 -3.41 26.90 -3.63
N TYR A 190 -3.59 25.79 -4.30
CA TYR A 190 -2.84 25.40 -5.49
C TYR A 190 -3.73 25.38 -6.73
N PRO A 191 -3.20 25.70 -7.92
CA PRO A 191 -3.87 25.36 -9.18
C PRO A 191 -4.22 23.88 -9.21
N LEU A 192 -5.44 23.54 -9.67
CA LEU A 192 -5.88 22.17 -9.71
C LEU A 192 -4.91 21.26 -10.50
N SER A 193 -4.38 21.74 -11.63
CA SER A 193 -3.42 20.98 -12.42
C SER A 193 -2.13 20.60 -11.69
N GLN A 194 -1.65 21.50 -10.82
CA GLN A 194 -0.45 21.26 -10.01
C GLN A 194 -0.74 20.27 -8.89
N PHE A 195 -1.88 20.37 -8.23
CA PHE A 195 -2.30 19.40 -7.21
C PHE A 195 -2.52 18.01 -7.81
N LEU A 196 -3.12 17.92 -9.00
CA LEU A 196 -3.36 16.65 -9.67
C LEU A 196 -2.05 15.97 -10.07
N ASP A 197 -1.08 16.71 -10.57
CA ASP A 197 0.24 16.21 -10.93
C ASP A 197 0.91 15.58 -9.70
N ALA A 198 1.03 16.34 -8.60
CA ALA A 198 1.59 15.87 -7.34
C ALA A 198 0.82 14.67 -6.73
N TRP A 199 -0.47 14.56 -6.99
CA TRP A 199 -1.30 13.47 -6.49
C TRP A 199 -1.25 12.23 -7.39
N ASP A 200 -1.03 12.40 -8.69
CA ASP A 200 -0.87 11.31 -9.66
C ASP A 200 0.29 10.38 -9.27
N ASP A 201 1.37 10.89 -8.65
CA ASP A 201 2.53 10.14 -8.18
C ASP A 201 2.21 9.01 -7.20
N SER A 202 1.10 9.13 -6.51
CA SER A 202 0.59 8.09 -5.61
C SER A 202 -0.43 7.17 -6.27
N SER A 203 -0.63 7.24 -7.58
CA SER A 203 -1.80 6.65 -8.26
C SER A 203 -3.10 7.18 -7.67
N ARG A 204 -3.17 8.48 -7.39
CA ARG A 204 -4.31 9.18 -6.78
C ARG A 204 -4.81 8.52 -5.49
N TYR A 205 -3.88 8.20 -4.62
CA TYR A 205 -4.18 7.52 -3.38
C TYR A 205 -4.79 8.47 -2.36
N LEU A 206 -5.93 8.06 -1.80
CA LEU A 206 -6.60 8.76 -0.70
C LEU A 206 -6.72 7.87 0.52
N ILE A 207 -6.65 8.50 1.68
CA ILE A 207 -7.07 7.94 2.95
C ILE A 207 -8.22 8.81 3.46
N ILE A 208 -9.40 8.20 3.61
CA ILE A 208 -10.61 8.87 4.04
C ILE A 208 -10.88 8.45 5.47
N ILE A 209 -11.00 9.44 6.36
CA ILE A 209 -11.24 9.25 7.80
C ILE A 209 -12.64 9.76 8.13
N SER A 210 -13.46 8.91 8.76
CA SER A 210 -14.84 9.19 9.16
C SER A 210 -15.03 8.94 10.66
N ASP A 211 -16.17 9.33 11.20
CA ASP A 211 -16.54 9.19 12.62
C ASP A 211 -16.96 7.77 13.03
N GLY A 212 -16.58 6.77 12.27
CA GLY A 212 -16.88 5.36 12.55
C GLY A 212 -18.17 4.87 11.89
N GLU A 213 -18.60 5.48 10.80
CA GLU A 213 -19.69 4.99 9.97
C GLU A 213 -19.45 3.54 9.49
N GLU A 214 -20.55 2.84 9.19
CA GLU A 214 -20.51 1.47 8.68
C GLU A 214 -19.59 1.38 7.44
N TYR A 215 -18.64 0.44 7.45
CA TYR A 215 -17.70 0.24 6.36
C TYR A 215 -18.44 -0.06 5.05
N GLU A 216 -18.31 0.81 4.08
CA GLU A 216 -18.79 0.60 2.71
C GLU A 216 -17.60 0.24 1.79
N PRO A 217 -17.58 -0.96 1.20
CA PRO A 217 -16.47 -1.37 0.35
C PRO A 217 -16.49 -0.61 -0.98
N HIS A 218 -15.34 -0.06 -1.38
CA HIS A 218 -15.14 0.65 -2.63
C HIS A 218 -14.04 -0.04 -3.46
N PRO A 219 -14.38 -1.12 -4.18
CA PRO A 219 -13.42 -1.78 -5.05
C PRO A 219 -13.07 -0.87 -6.24
N ILE A 220 -11.78 -0.87 -6.60
CA ILE A 220 -11.33 -0.13 -7.79
C ILE A 220 -12.05 -0.68 -9.03
N ASP A 221 -12.56 0.22 -9.88
CA ASP A 221 -13.13 -0.18 -11.16
C ASP A 221 -12.03 -0.67 -12.12
N LEU A 222 -12.08 -1.94 -12.44
CA LEU A 222 -11.15 -2.63 -13.34
C LEU A 222 -11.82 -3.06 -14.64
N SER A 223 -12.99 -2.51 -14.96
CA SER A 223 -13.78 -2.88 -16.14
C SER A 223 -13.10 -2.50 -17.46
N ASP A 224 -12.29 -1.45 -17.47
CA ASP A 224 -11.51 -0.93 -18.59
C ASP A 224 -10.20 -1.69 -18.85
N VAL A 225 -9.80 -2.58 -17.92
CA VAL A 225 -8.54 -3.32 -18.03
C VAL A 225 -8.71 -4.61 -18.82
N GLU A 226 -8.20 -4.62 -20.05
CA GLU A 226 -8.17 -5.81 -20.88
C GLU A 226 -7.03 -6.75 -20.46
N ILE A 227 -7.30 -8.05 -20.42
CA ILE A 227 -6.35 -9.10 -20.07
C ILE A 227 -6.12 -9.99 -21.30
N SER A 228 -4.86 -10.26 -21.61
CA SER A 228 -4.45 -11.18 -22.68
C SER A 228 -4.65 -12.64 -22.29
N ASP A 229 -4.81 -13.50 -23.30
CA ASP A 229 -5.12 -14.94 -23.09
C ASP A 229 -4.04 -15.70 -22.30
N ASP A 230 -2.78 -15.31 -22.41
CA ASP A 230 -1.67 -15.89 -21.65
C ASP A 230 -1.77 -15.65 -20.12
N LEU A 231 -2.48 -14.60 -19.71
CA LEU A 231 -2.73 -14.32 -18.30
C LEU A 231 -3.90 -15.15 -17.71
N ILE A 232 -4.65 -15.87 -18.54
CA ILE A 232 -5.71 -16.80 -18.07
C ILE A 232 -5.11 -17.98 -17.32
N GLU A 233 -4.00 -18.55 -17.82
CA GLU A 233 -3.27 -19.61 -17.11
C GLU A 233 -2.71 -19.11 -15.78
N LEU A 234 -2.18 -17.88 -15.76
CA LEU A 234 -1.68 -17.24 -14.53
C LEU A 234 -2.80 -17.06 -13.51
N ARG A 235 -3.99 -16.62 -13.94
CA ARG A 235 -5.17 -16.53 -13.07
C ARG A 235 -5.48 -17.86 -12.39
N GLU A 236 -5.48 -18.94 -13.12
CA GLU A 236 -5.79 -20.27 -12.58
C GLU A 236 -4.74 -20.70 -11.55
N ALA A 237 -3.45 -20.50 -11.85
CA ALA A 237 -2.37 -20.81 -10.92
C ALA A 237 -2.42 -19.97 -9.63
N ILE A 238 -2.77 -18.68 -9.73
CA ILE A 238 -2.94 -17.81 -8.55
C ILE A 238 -4.13 -18.28 -7.72
N ALA A 239 -5.26 -18.60 -8.35
CA ALA A 239 -6.46 -19.07 -7.67
C ALA A 239 -6.22 -20.38 -6.91
N GLU A 240 -5.58 -21.36 -7.56
CA GLU A 240 -5.20 -22.63 -6.93
C GLU A 240 -4.26 -22.40 -5.75
N ASN A 241 -3.21 -21.59 -5.93
CA ASN A 241 -2.27 -21.28 -4.85
C ASN A 241 -2.93 -20.52 -3.68
N ALA A 242 -3.86 -19.60 -3.96
CA ALA A 242 -4.60 -18.90 -2.91
C ALA A 242 -5.40 -19.87 -2.04
N HIS A 243 -6.10 -20.83 -2.66
CA HIS A 243 -6.79 -21.90 -1.95
C HIS A 243 -5.81 -22.77 -1.11
N GLU A 244 -4.69 -23.18 -1.69
CA GLU A 244 -3.70 -24.01 -0.99
C GLU A 244 -3.11 -23.28 0.22
N VAL A 245 -2.80 -21.99 0.10
CA VAL A 245 -2.33 -21.15 1.22
C VAL A 245 -3.41 -21.02 2.30
N TRP A 246 -4.67 -20.80 1.91
CA TRP A 246 -5.78 -20.76 2.85
C TRP A 246 -5.94 -22.08 3.59
N ALA A 247 -5.97 -23.20 2.86
CA ALA A 247 -6.12 -24.53 3.43
C ALA A 247 -4.95 -24.91 4.34
N TYR A 248 -3.72 -24.54 3.97
CA TYR A 248 -2.54 -24.74 4.79
C TYR A 248 -2.67 -24.03 6.13
N ASN A 249 -2.99 -22.72 6.12
CA ASN A 249 -3.16 -21.94 7.34
C ASN A 249 -4.27 -22.49 8.24
N ARG A 250 -5.41 -22.83 7.65
CA ARG A 250 -6.52 -23.48 8.38
C ARG A 250 -6.10 -24.79 9.01
N LYS A 251 -5.30 -25.60 8.31
CA LYS A 251 -4.77 -26.86 8.85
C LYS A 251 -3.85 -26.64 10.06
N GLN A 252 -2.99 -25.59 10.03
CA GLN A 252 -2.16 -25.21 11.18
C GLN A 252 -3.00 -24.79 12.40
N GLU A 253 -4.14 -24.15 12.17
CA GLU A 253 -5.10 -23.81 13.20
C GLU A 253 -5.92 -25.00 13.71
N GLY A 254 -5.75 -26.19 13.13
CA GLY A 254 -6.43 -27.43 13.51
C GLY A 254 -7.77 -27.67 12.79
N TRP A 255 -8.04 -26.96 11.70
CA TRP A 255 -9.21 -27.24 10.86
C TRP A 255 -9.03 -28.52 10.04
N THR A 256 -10.13 -29.21 9.83
CA THR A 256 -10.19 -30.44 9.02
C THR A 256 -11.42 -30.42 8.13
N TYR A 257 -11.46 -31.34 7.17
CA TYR A 257 -12.62 -31.51 6.32
C TYR A 257 -13.86 -31.94 7.13
N GLY A 258 -14.99 -31.32 6.81
CA GLY A 258 -16.33 -31.71 7.23
C GLY A 258 -17.36 -31.31 6.19
N PRO A 259 -18.43 -32.06 5.98
CA PRO A 259 -19.41 -31.79 4.91
C PRO A 259 -20.20 -30.50 5.09
N VAL A 260 -20.16 -29.94 6.32
CA VAL A 260 -20.81 -28.67 6.71
C VAL A 260 -19.83 -27.92 7.59
N ARG A 261 -19.78 -26.60 7.43
CA ARG A 261 -18.94 -25.73 8.27
C ARG A 261 -19.41 -25.77 9.72
N ASP A 262 -18.50 -26.06 10.63
CA ASP A 262 -18.69 -26.08 12.08
C ASP A 262 -17.47 -25.43 12.76
N ASP A 263 -17.59 -24.15 13.11
CA ASP A 263 -16.49 -23.39 13.68
C ASP A 263 -16.06 -23.91 15.05
N ALA A 264 -17.01 -24.45 15.84
CA ALA A 264 -16.70 -25.01 17.15
C ALA A 264 -15.86 -26.29 17.07
N LYS A 265 -16.05 -27.07 16.01
CA LYS A 265 -15.30 -28.31 15.74
C LYS A 265 -14.17 -28.11 14.73
N LYS A 266 -14.01 -26.89 14.21
CA LYS A 266 -13.06 -26.56 13.14
C LYS A 266 -13.21 -27.44 11.91
N LEU A 267 -14.45 -27.60 11.44
CA LEU A 267 -14.78 -28.35 10.23
C LEU A 267 -15.13 -27.39 9.10
N HIS A 268 -14.60 -27.64 7.89
CA HIS A 268 -14.93 -26.84 6.70
C HIS A 268 -15.05 -27.74 5.46
N PRO A 269 -16.09 -27.55 4.61
CA PRO A 269 -16.29 -28.39 3.42
C PRO A 269 -15.20 -28.18 2.35
N ASP A 270 -14.56 -27.02 2.33
CA ASP A 270 -13.54 -26.68 1.34
C ASP A 270 -12.11 -27.06 1.77
N MET A 271 -11.95 -27.77 2.90
CA MET A 271 -10.69 -28.39 3.29
C MET A 271 -10.39 -29.62 2.42
N ILE A 272 -10.38 -29.41 1.09
CA ILE A 272 -10.13 -30.42 0.03
C ILE A 272 -9.22 -29.78 -1.02
N ALA A 273 -8.64 -30.60 -1.91
CA ALA A 273 -7.82 -30.08 -2.99
C ALA A 273 -8.63 -29.19 -3.95
N TYR A 274 -8.01 -28.12 -4.46
CA TYR A 274 -8.62 -27.10 -5.32
C TYR A 274 -9.41 -27.71 -6.49
N ASN A 275 -8.87 -28.72 -7.16
CA ASN A 275 -9.53 -29.38 -8.30
C ASN A 275 -10.84 -30.10 -7.94
N LYS A 276 -11.09 -30.35 -6.65
CA LYS A 276 -12.29 -30.96 -6.11
C LYS A 276 -13.32 -29.96 -5.58
N LEU A 277 -12.95 -28.70 -5.50
CA LEU A 277 -13.89 -27.66 -5.08
C LEU A 277 -15.07 -27.54 -6.05
N PRO A 278 -16.25 -27.16 -5.55
CA PRO A 278 -17.36 -26.71 -6.39
C PRO A 278 -16.93 -25.54 -7.27
N GLU A 279 -17.51 -25.41 -8.46
CA GLU A 279 -17.18 -24.32 -9.38
C GLU A 279 -17.51 -22.93 -8.79
N SER A 280 -18.50 -22.82 -7.91
CA SER A 280 -18.81 -21.58 -7.18
C SER A 280 -17.64 -21.10 -6.33
N GLU A 281 -16.98 -22.00 -5.61
CA GLU A 281 -15.83 -21.68 -4.75
C GLU A 281 -14.60 -21.32 -5.59
N LYS A 282 -14.33 -22.11 -6.66
CA LYS A 282 -13.26 -21.77 -7.61
C LYS A 282 -13.48 -20.42 -8.30
N LEU A 283 -14.75 -20.07 -8.59
CA LEU A 283 -15.08 -18.79 -9.22
C LEU A 283 -14.65 -17.62 -8.33
N TYR A 284 -14.90 -17.72 -7.03
CA TYR A 284 -14.47 -16.71 -6.06
C TYR A 284 -12.95 -16.51 -6.07
N ASP A 285 -12.17 -17.60 -5.98
CA ASP A 285 -10.71 -17.53 -6.02
C ASP A 285 -10.19 -16.98 -7.37
N ARG A 286 -10.84 -17.35 -8.48
CA ARG A 286 -10.52 -16.83 -9.82
C ARG A 286 -10.84 -15.36 -9.99
N GLU A 287 -11.92 -14.87 -9.42
CA GLU A 287 -12.27 -13.43 -9.43
C GLU A 287 -11.23 -12.62 -8.66
N MET A 288 -10.84 -13.08 -7.47
CA MET A 288 -9.78 -12.44 -6.70
C MET A 288 -8.44 -12.43 -7.44
N ALA A 289 -8.06 -13.54 -8.06
CA ALA A 289 -6.86 -13.66 -8.87
C ALA A 289 -6.90 -12.70 -10.08
N MET A 290 -8.03 -12.64 -10.79
CA MET A 290 -8.19 -11.77 -11.95
C MET A 290 -8.16 -10.30 -11.57
N ASN A 291 -8.84 -9.91 -10.47
CA ASN A 291 -8.80 -8.54 -9.97
C ASN A 291 -7.39 -8.13 -9.56
N THR A 292 -6.62 -9.04 -8.96
CA THR A 292 -5.20 -8.78 -8.62
C THR A 292 -4.36 -8.52 -9.88
N ILE A 293 -4.50 -9.36 -10.93
CA ILE A 293 -3.77 -9.18 -12.19
C ILE A 293 -4.15 -7.86 -12.86
N LYS A 294 -5.45 -7.55 -12.91
CA LYS A 294 -5.96 -6.31 -13.50
C LYS A 294 -5.46 -5.09 -12.73
N LEU A 295 -5.48 -5.14 -11.40
CA LEU A 295 -4.99 -4.05 -10.55
C LEU A 295 -3.51 -3.78 -10.81
N LEU A 296 -2.65 -4.82 -10.82
CA LEU A 296 -1.24 -4.66 -11.16
C LEU A 296 -1.05 -3.95 -12.50
N LYS A 297 -1.83 -4.36 -13.52
CA LYS A 297 -1.77 -3.75 -14.85
C LYS A 297 -2.25 -2.28 -14.83
N LYS A 298 -3.34 -1.97 -14.12
CA LYS A 298 -3.87 -0.61 -13.97
C LYS A 298 -2.86 0.31 -13.28
N LEU A 299 -2.15 -0.19 -12.29
CA LEU A 299 -1.08 0.52 -11.58
C LEU A 299 0.26 0.58 -12.36
N GLY A 300 0.27 0.26 -13.66
CA GLY A 300 1.43 0.39 -14.54
C GLY A 300 2.44 -0.76 -14.51
N TRP A 301 2.17 -1.84 -13.75
CA TRP A 301 3.05 -3.01 -13.72
C TRP A 301 3.01 -3.78 -15.04
N LYS A 302 4.17 -4.22 -15.50
CA LYS A 302 4.29 -5.10 -16.66
C LYS A 302 4.53 -6.53 -16.19
N LEU A 303 3.61 -7.43 -16.53
CA LEU A 303 3.77 -8.86 -16.28
C LEU A 303 4.38 -9.48 -17.53
N THR A 304 5.59 -10.01 -17.43
CA THR A 304 6.30 -10.71 -18.52
C THR A 304 6.61 -12.13 -18.06
N LYS A 305 6.38 -13.10 -18.97
CA LYS A 305 6.79 -14.50 -18.76
C LYS A 305 8.14 -14.66 -19.47
N GLU A 306 9.18 -15.11 -18.75
CA GLU A 306 10.48 -15.47 -19.29
C GLU A 306 10.45 -16.80 -20.05
#